data_39444cf0d838b535a4fde39ba739a70c
#
_entry.id   39444cf0d838b535a4fde39ba739a70c
#
_cell.length_a   1.000
_cell.length_b   1.000
_cell.length_c   1.000
_cell.angle_alpha   90.00
_cell.angle_beta   90.00
_cell.angle_gamma   90.00
#
_symmetry.space_group_name_H-M   'P 1'
#
loop_
_entity.id
_entity.type
_entity.pdbx_description
1 polymer ?
#
loop_
_entity_poly.entity_id
_entity_poly.type
_entity_poly.pdbx_seq_one_letter_code
_entity_poly.pdbx_strand_id
1 'polypeptide(L)'
;EERADEVIFTVEGVGADFADIVRTYAGARALSGESATHRGVYADRADIQLRRLRQWFTEHLPSHLRVTHQGVKQPIREALAELRSSAGANIEDLVRMVAAHKLEPWFAERYPEYPRFRELREPISRDGRKVNAMEAVRALAGRSRTSLATAVLDGLELLDEANNVRPLQSPYARHIIDRLQAKGAGQVLNRDELMERIAAEIEPIDRDVRFHLESEWVAVVLLALVYHGDIELELQNRVTLDAGSVERAATMTVEDLAAFRLIKSPRGVPVSLWVQIFEALGLPPGQVKNPDEREAGVQALMRVVGEEQERVARLEARLTQGIQLWNEAVFTDVAIQTQDGDVLGSERPRVPLSNLDLLPCVREYKRFLQELQPINTVGKLRNLRLGATELHSALE
;
A
#
# COMPACT_ATOMS: atom_id res chain seq x y z
N GLU A 1 -4.71 -37.94 22.00
CA GLU A 1 -5.40 -36.64 21.95
C GLU A 1 -5.54 -36.25 20.48
N GLU A 2 -6.79 -36.07 20.05
CA GLU A 2 -7.11 -35.63 18.69
C GLU A 2 -6.70 -34.15 18.56
N ARG A 3 -5.71 -33.89 17.73
CA ARG A 3 -5.18 -32.54 17.53
C ARG A 3 -6.11 -31.73 16.63
N ALA A 4 -6.65 -30.66 17.17
CA ALA A 4 -7.51 -29.73 16.41
C ALA A 4 -6.73 -28.87 15.40
N ASP A 5 -5.43 -28.75 15.59
CA ASP A 5 -4.47 -27.97 14.78
C ASP A 5 -3.79 -28.80 13.68
N GLU A 6 -4.26 -30.04 13.44
CA GLU A 6 -3.64 -30.96 12.49
C GLU A 6 -4.66 -31.53 11.50
N VAL A 7 -4.31 -31.52 10.23
CA VAL A 7 -5.05 -32.19 9.15
C VAL A 7 -4.11 -33.15 8.44
N ILE A 8 -4.45 -34.44 8.45
CA ILE A 8 -3.59 -35.48 7.87
C ILE A 8 -4.20 -35.94 6.55
N PHE A 9 -3.40 -35.91 5.49
CA PHE A 9 -3.77 -36.44 4.19
C PHE A 9 -3.06 -37.77 3.96
N THR A 10 -3.83 -38.81 3.65
CA THR A 10 -3.30 -40.16 3.39
C THR A 10 -3.78 -40.67 2.05
N VAL A 11 -2.89 -41.35 1.33
CA VAL A 11 -3.26 -42.04 0.09
C VAL A 11 -3.51 -43.51 0.42
N GLU A 12 -4.71 -43.99 0.11
CA GLU A 12 -5.14 -45.36 0.47
C GLU A 12 -5.74 -46.12 -0.70
N GLY A 13 -5.70 -47.43 -0.61
CA GLY A 13 -6.32 -48.29 -1.62
C GLY A 13 -5.65 -48.25 -2.98
N VAL A 14 -4.36 -47.89 -3.04
CA VAL A 14 -3.61 -47.92 -4.30
C VAL A 14 -3.43 -49.37 -4.75
N GLY A 15 -3.71 -49.61 -6.04
CA GLY A 15 -3.62 -50.97 -6.61
C GLY A 15 -2.19 -51.41 -6.90
N ALA A 16 -2.04 -52.70 -7.27
CA ALA A 16 -0.77 -53.28 -7.65
C ALA A 16 -0.08 -52.52 -8.79
N ASP A 17 -0.84 -52.01 -9.72
CA ASP A 17 -0.33 -51.25 -10.88
C ASP A 17 0.45 -50.00 -10.46
N PHE A 18 -0.06 -49.24 -9.45
CA PHE A 18 0.66 -48.11 -8.88
C PHE A 18 2.00 -48.55 -8.26
N ALA A 19 1.96 -49.57 -7.45
CA ALA A 19 3.14 -50.11 -6.79
C ALA A 19 4.20 -50.56 -7.81
N ASP A 20 3.78 -51.17 -8.93
CA ASP A 20 4.70 -51.60 -10.00
C ASP A 20 5.30 -50.43 -10.76
N ILE A 21 4.53 -49.38 -11.03
CA ILE A 21 5.06 -48.15 -11.66
C ILE A 21 6.12 -47.52 -10.73
N VAL A 22 5.82 -47.38 -9.45
CA VAL A 22 6.75 -46.79 -8.45
C VAL A 22 8.03 -47.63 -8.34
N ARG A 23 7.90 -48.99 -8.20
CA ARG A 23 9.04 -49.90 -8.12
C ARG A 23 9.90 -49.83 -9.36
N THR A 24 9.29 -49.83 -10.53
CA THR A 24 9.99 -49.74 -11.82
C THR A 24 10.70 -48.39 -11.97
N TYR A 25 10.06 -47.29 -11.58
CA TYR A 25 10.68 -45.96 -11.57
C TYR A 25 11.89 -45.91 -10.63
N ALA A 26 11.72 -46.34 -9.39
CA ALA A 26 12.79 -46.34 -8.39
C ALA A 26 13.99 -47.18 -8.83
N GLY A 27 13.74 -48.42 -9.33
CA GLY A 27 14.80 -49.27 -9.86
C GLY A 27 15.51 -48.66 -11.07
N ALA A 28 14.79 -48.12 -12.03
CA ALA A 28 15.40 -47.44 -13.17
C ALA A 28 16.23 -46.23 -12.77
N ARG A 29 15.75 -45.45 -11.78
CA ARG A 29 16.45 -44.28 -11.27
C ARG A 29 17.76 -44.67 -10.54
N ALA A 30 17.73 -45.68 -9.72
CA ALA A 30 18.91 -46.20 -9.04
C ALA A 30 19.96 -46.70 -10.05
N LEU A 31 19.54 -47.55 -11.01
CA LEU A 31 20.45 -48.10 -12.03
C LEU A 31 21.00 -47.02 -12.98
N SER A 32 20.29 -45.96 -13.23
CA SER A 32 20.79 -44.80 -14.02
C SER A 32 21.93 -44.06 -13.27
N GLY A 33 21.97 -44.12 -11.94
CA GLY A 33 23.05 -43.58 -11.14
C GLY A 33 24.28 -44.47 -11.07
N GLU A 34 24.08 -45.79 -11.04
CA GLU A 34 25.16 -46.80 -10.82
C GLU A 34 25.81 -47.30 -12.13
N SER A 35 25.07 -47.40 -13.23
CA SER A 35 25.58 -47.96 -14.48
C SER A 35 26.16 -46.88 -15.42
N ALA A 36 27.49 -46.91 -15.57
CA ALA A 36 28.14 -46.01 -16.54
C ALA A 36 27.78 -46.34 -17.98
N THR A 37 27.61 -47.62 -18.33
CA THR A 37 27.40 -48.10 -19.71
C THR A 37 25.95 -47.94 -20.18
N HIS A 38 24.97 -48.09 -19.26
CA HIS A 38 23.55 -48.09 -19.64
C HIS A 38 22.76 -46.94 -19.02
N ARG A 39 23.45 -45.89 -18.54
CA ARG A 39 22.86 -44.73 -17.91
C ARG A 39 21.69 -44.13 -18.69
N GLY A 40 21.88 -43.90 -20.01
CA GLY A 40 20.87 -43.35 -20.90
C GLY A 40 19.59 -44.19 -20.95
N VAL A 41 19.75 -45.51 -21.14
CA VAL A 41 18.61 -46.45 -21.23
C VAL A 41 17.79 -46.47 -19.92
N TYR A 42 18.47 -46.45 -18.76
CA TYR A 42 17.78 -46.41 -17.49
C TYR A 42 17.17 -45.06 -17.18
N ALA A 43 17.80 -43.95 -17.59
CA ALA A 43 17.21 -42.62 -17.51
C ALA A 43 15.93 -42.49 -18.31
N ASP A 44 15.96 -42.93 -19.58
CA ASP A 44 14.77 -42.94 -20.46
C ASP A 44 13.61 -43.75 -19.88
N ARG A 45 13.98 -44.94 -19.30
CA ARG A 45 12.98 -45.78 -18.62
C ARG A 45 12.39 -45.12 -17.38
N ALA A 46 13.19 -44.44 -16.60
CA ALA A 46 12.75 -43.69 -15.45
C ALA A 46 11.80 -42.56 -15.87
N ASP A 47 12.12 -41.84 -16.94
CA ASP A 47 11.27 -40.76 -17.48
C ASP A 47 9.92 -41.25 -18.02
N ILE A 48 9.91 -42.43 -18.65
CA ILE A 48 8.64 -43.07 -19.06
C ILE A 48 7.77 -43.38 -17.84
N GLN A 49 8.35 -43.97 -16.78
CA GLN A 49 7.60 -44.31 -15.59
C GLN A 49 7.18 -43.05 -14.82
N LEU A 50 7.99 -42.00 -14.81
CA LEU A 50 7.63 -40.73 -14.20
C LEU A 50 6.40 -40.09 -14.91
N ARG A 51 6.33 -40.16 -16.24
CA ARG A 51 5.12 -39.70 -16.97
C ARG A 51 3.89 -40.53 -16.60
N ARG A 52 4.04 -41.85 -16.47
CA ARG A 52 2.93 -42.73 -16.01
C ARG A 52 2.50 -42.43 -14.59
N LEU A 53 3.44 -42.16 -13.68
CA LEU A 53 3.12 -41.73 -12.32
C LEU A 53 2.34 -40.40 -12.31
N ARG A 54 2.79 -39.40 -13.06
CA ARG A 54 2.08 -38.13 -13.18
C ARG A 54 0.66 -38.30 -13.71
N GLN A 55 0.48 -39.11 -14.73
CA GLN A 55 -0.84 -39.44 -15.27
C GLN A 55 -1.72 -40.13 -14.21
N TRP A 56 -1.18 -41.14 -13.52
CA TRP A 56 -1.89 -41.85 -12.45
C TRP A 56 -2.32 -40.87 -11.35
N PHE A 57 -1.43 -39.97 -10.90
CA PHE A 57 -1.76 -38.97 -9.90
C PHE A 57 -2.90 -38.06 -10.36
N THR A 58 -2.88 -37.59 -11.59
CA THR A 58 -3.93 -36.73 -12.12
C THR A 58 -5.27 -37.42 -12.19
N GLU A 59 -5.31 -38.69 -12.62
CA GLU A 59 -6.54 -39.45 -12.87
C GLU A 59 -7.12 -40.10 -11.62
N HIS A 60 -6.27 -40.60 -10.71
CA HIS A 60 -6.69 -41.48 -9.64
C HIS A 60 -6.49 -40.92 -8.22
N LEU A 61 -5.50 -40.03 -8.01
CA LEU A 61 -5.18 -39.56 -6.66
C LEU A 61 -6.40 -38.96 -5.93
N PRO A 62 -7.29 -38.15 -6.55
CA PRO A 62 -8.46 -37.59 -5.84
C PRO A 62 -9.43 -38.64 -5.30
N SER A 63 -9.45 -39.86 -5.87
CA SER A 63 -10.28 -40.96 -5.38
C SER A 63 -9.65 -41.76 -4.27
N HIS A 64 -8.33 -41.76 -4.20
CA HIS A 64 -7.53 -42.48 -3.19
C HIS A 64 -7.09 -41.61 -2.01
N LEU A 65 -7.28 -40.28 -2.10
CA LEU A 65 -6.89 -39.34 -1.05
C LEU A 65 -7.95 -39.28 0.05
N ARG A 66 -7.52 -39.47 1.29
CA ARG A 66 -8.34 -39.35 2.49
C ARG A 66 -7.82 -38.19 3.33
N VAL A 67 -8.71 -37.47 3.95
CA VAL A 67 -8.42 -36.42 4.93
C VAL A 67 -8.89 -36.88 6.31
N THR A 68 -8.04 -36.74 7.30
CA THR A 68 -8.34 -37.00 8.71
C THR A 68 -8.19 -35.70 9.49
N HIS A 69 -9.23 -35.31 10.20
CA HIS A 69 -9.22 -34.16 11.10
C HIS A 69 -10.05 -34.49 12.34
N GLN A 70 -9.50 -34.23 13.53
CA GLN A 70 -10.15 -34.55 14.80
C GLN A 70 -10.71 -35.98 14.85
N GLY A 71 -9.92 -36.97 14.41
CA GLY A 71 -10.31 -38.39 14.38
C GLY A 71 -11.28 -38.78 13.29
N VAL A 72 -11.95 -37.83 12.63
CA VAL A 72 -12.87 -38.11 11.53
C VAL A 72 -12.13 -38.26 10.22
N LYS A 73 -12.19 -39.43 9.60
CA LYS A 73 -11.59 -39.75 8.32
C LYS A 73 -12.62 -39.79 7.22
N GLN A 74 -12.42 -39.04 6.16
CA GLN A 74 -13.33 -38.94 5.02
C GLN A 74 -12.59 -38.84 3.67
N PRO A 75 -13.24 -39.23 2.55
CA PRO A 75 -12.66 -38.99 1.21
C PRO A 75 -12.51 -37.47 0.95
N ILE A 76 -11.45 -37.11 0.25
CA ILE A 76 -11.24 -35.68 -0.10
C ILE A 76 -12.41 -35.10 -0.92
N ARG A 77 -13.09 -35.94 -1.72
CA ARG A 77 -14.25 -35.52 -2.53
C ARG A 77 -15.41 -35.04 -1.67
N GLU A 78 -15.65 -35.67 -0.51
CA GLU A 78 -16.67 -35.27 0.43
C GLU A 78 -16.31 -33.94 1.09
N ALA A 79 -15.04 -33.79 1.52
CA ALA A 79 -14.53 -32.54 2.06
C ALA A 79 -14.60 -31.37 1.04
N LEU A 80 -14.36 -31.65 -0.24
CA LEU A 80 -14.51 -30.66 -1.31
C LEU A 80 -15.97 -30.27 -1.59
N ALA A 81 -16.90 -31.20 -1.44
CA ALA A 81 -18.32 -30.91 -1.59
C ALA A 81 -18.84 -29.92 -0.52
N GLU A 82 -18.26 -29.96 0.67
CA GLU A 82 -18.52 -28.98 1.74
C GLU A 82 -18.11 -27.55 1.31
N LEU A 83 -17.02 -27.41 0.52
CA LEU A 83 -16.50 -26.12 0.06
C LEU A 83 -17.28 -25.47 -1.09
N ARG A 84 -18.25 -26.17 -1.70
CA ARG A 84 -18.95 -25.70 -2.92
C ARG A 84 -18.02 -25.22 -4.04
N SER A 85 -16.78 -25.70 -4.07
CA SER A 85 -15.75 -25.30 -5.03
C SER A 85 -15.75 -26.25 -6.24
N SER A 86 -15.67 -25.71 -7.44
CA SER A 86 -15.56 -26.49 -8.67
C SER A 86 -14.12 -26.99 -8.88
N ALA A 87 -13.98 -28.28 -9.03
CA ALA A 87 -12.71 -28.97 -9.25
C ALA A 87 -12.06 -28.59 -10.61
N GLY A 88 -11.15 -27.66 -10.58
CA GLY A 88 -10.20 -27.34 -11.66
C GLY A 88 -8.81 -27.13 -11.12
N ALA A 89 -8.66 -27.13 -9.79
CA ALA A 89 -7.41 -26.91 -9.10
C ALA A 89 -6.49 -28.16 -9.18
N ASN A 90 -5.18 -27.93 -9.19
CA ASN A 90 -4.21 -29.01 -9.04
C ASN A 90 -4.33 -29.64 -7.63
N ILE A 91 -3.70 -30.79 -7.41
CA ILE A 91 -3.83 -31.54 -6.14
C ILE A 91 -3.32 -30.75 -4.93
N GLU A 92 -2.32 -29.91 -5.12
CA GLU A 92 -1.75 -29.06 -4.06
C GLU A 92 -2.78 -28.02 -3.60
N ASP A 93 -3.46 -27.36 -4.54
CA ASP A 93 -4.52 -26.41 -4.24
C ASP A 93 -5.71 -27.07 -3.55
N LEU A 94 -6.10 -28.27 -3.99
CA LEU A 94 -7.16 -29.06 -3.34
C LEU A 94 -6.82 -29.39 -1.87
N VAL A 95 -5.58 -29.86 -1.62
CA VAL A 95 -5.10 -30.14 -0.27
C VAL A 95 -5.11 -28.88 0.58
N ARG A 96 -4.58 -27.77 0.06
CA ARG A 96 -4.57 -26.48 0.77
C ARG A 96 -5.97 -25.97 1.10
N MET A 97 -6.89 -26.03 0.15
CA MET A 97 -8.28 -25.59 0.37
C MET A 97 -8.98 -26.40 1.46
N VAL A 98 -8.85 -27.71 1.41
CA VAL A 98 -9.45 -28.59 2.41
C VAL A 98 -8.79 -28.40 3.78
N ALA A 99 -7.45 -28.28 3.83
CA ALA A 99 -6.75 -28.00 5.07
C ALA A 99 -7.18 -26.66 5.69
N ALA A 100 -7.22 -25.61 4.89
CA ALA A 100 -7.66 -24.30 5.34
C ALA A 100 -9.08 -24.32 5.91
N HIS A 101 -10.02 -24.96 5.22
CA HIS A 101 -11.40 -25.09 5.68
C HIS A 101 -11.53 -25.86 6.99
N LYS A 102 -10.82 -26.98 7.12
CA LYS A 102 -10.85 -27.81 8.35
C LYS A 102 -10.18 -27.10 9.53
N LEU A 103 -9.16 -26.29 9.31
CA LEU A 103 -8.44 -25.57 10.36
C LEU A 103 -9.07 -24.19 10.68
N GLU A 104 -9.94 -23.65 9.84
CA GLU A 104 -10.56 -22.33 10.03
C GLU A 104 -11.21 -22.14 11.42
N PRO A 105 -12.04 -23.07 11.96
CA PRO A 105 -12.65 -22.90 13.27
C PRO A 105 -11.63 -22.81 14.39
N TRP A 106 -10.62 -23.69 14.37
CA TRP A 106 -9.53 -23.70 15.34
C TRP A 106 -8.72 -22.39 15.27
N PHE A 107 -8.40 -21.96 14.05
CA PHE A 107 -7.65 -20.72 13.83
C PHE A 107 -8.44 -19.49 14.33
N ALA A 108 -9.73 -19.42 14.04
CA ALA A 108 -10.61 -18.34 14.46
C ALA A 108 -10.77 -18.26 16.00
N GLU A 109 -10.77 -19.41 16.68
CA GLU A 109 -10.79 -19.47 18.14
C GLU A 109 -9.44 -19.06 18.75
N ARG A 110 -8.34 -19.51 18.15
CA ARG A 110 -6.99 -19.26 18.63
C ARG A 110 -6.50 -17.83 18.39
N TYR A 111 -6.92 -17.24 17.26
CA TYR A 111 -6.51 -15.91 16.81
C TYR A 111 -7.73 -15.05 16.47
N PRO A 112 -8.57 -14.68 17.45
CA PRO A 112 -9.84 -13.97 17.21
C PRO A 112 -9.64 -12.57 16.62
N GLU A 113 -8.50 -11.96 16.90
CA GLU A 113 -8.14 -10.60 16.44
C GLU A 113 -7.38 -10.60 15.09
N TYR A 114 -7.11 -11.79 14.49
CA TYR A 114 -6.45 -11.87 13.19
C TYR A 114 -7.42 -11.40 12.07
N PRO A 115 -6.95 -10.67 11.05
CA PRO A 115 -7.81 -10.09 10.03
C PRO A 115 -8.55 -11.15 9.22
N ARG A 116 -9.81 -10.85 8.88
CA ARG A 116 -10.65 -11.72 8.05
C ARG A 116 -10.79 -11.13 6.65
N PHE A 117 -10.10 -11.72 5.70
CA PHE A 117 -10.13 -11.30 4.29
C PHE A 117 -11.35 -11.92 3.56
N ARG A 118 -12.57 -11.48 3.90
CA ARG A 118 -13.83 -12.05 3.42
C ARG A 118 -14.03 -11.93 1.91
N GLU A 119 -13.46 -10.87 1.31
CA GLU A 119 -13.58 -10.58 -0.11
C GLU A 119 -12.55 -11.35 -0.97
N LEU A 120 -11.58 -12.01 -0.35
CA LEU A 120 -10.64 -12.86 -1.06
C LEU A 120 -11.27 -14.24 -1.29
N ARG A 121 -11.39 -14.63 -2.56
CA ARG A 121 -12.08 -15.86 -2.96
C ARG A 121 -11.24 -17.11 -2.79
N GLU A 122 -9.93 -16.98 -2.76
CA GLU A 122 -8.97 -18.08 -2.70
C GLU A 122 -8.19 -18.06 -1.39
N PRO A 123 -7.82 -19.23 -0.86
CA PRO A 123 -6.94 -19.30 0.31
C PRO A 123 -5.62 -18.59 0.04
N ILE A 124 -5.19 -17.77 0.99
CA ILE A 124 -3.97 -16.99 0.84
C ILE A 124 -2.75 -17.91 1.04
N SER A 125 -2.08 -18.27 -0.05
CA SER A 125 -0.78 -18.93 0.01
C SER A 125 0.31 -17.92 0.41
N ARG A 126 1.49 -18.43 0.78
CA ARG A 126 2.64 -17.57 1.12
C ARG A 126 3.00 -16.61 -0.03
N ASP A 127 3.09 -17.12 -1.25
CA ASP A 127 3.40 -16.31 -2.42
C ASP A 127 2.21 -15.41 -2.80
N GLY A 128 0.99 -15.92 -2.69
CA GLY A 128 -0.23 -15.14 -2.86
C GLY A 128 -0.33 -13.96 -1.89
N ARG A 129 0.11 -14.12 -0.63
CA ARG A 129 0.16 -13.04 0.36
C ARG A 129 1.03 -11.88 -0.11
N LYS A 130 2.22 -12.15 -0.63
CA LYS A 130 3.12 -11.13 -1.17
C LYS A 130 2.50 -10.37 -2.34
N VAL A 131 1.87 -11.09 -3.26
CA VAL A 131 1.17 -10.49 -4.40
C VAL A 131 0.02 -9.60 -3.92
N ASN A 132 -0.82 -10.13 -3.02
CA ASN A 132 -1.98 -9.42 -2.49
C ASN A 132 -1.56 -8.16 -1.71
N ALA A 133 -0.55 -8.25 -0.86
CA ALA A 133 0.01 -7.12 -0.13
C ALA A 133 0.58 -6.06 -1.08
N MET A 134 1.30 -6.49 -2.14
CA MET A 134 1.87 -5.56 -3.12
C MET A 134 0.80 -4.81 -3.92
N GLU A 135 -0.35 -5.42 -4.21
CA GLU A 135 -1.49 -4.72 -4.84
C GLU A 135 -2.04 -3.61 -3.94
N ALA A 136 -2.19 -3.89 -2.63
CA ALA A 136 -2.60 -2.86 -1.66
C ALA A 136 -1.55 -1.74 -1.53
N VAL A 137 -0.26 -2.09 -1.48
CA VAL A 137 0.86 -1.13 -1.48
C VAL A 137 0.79 -0.20 -2.70
N ARG A 138 0.60 -0.75 -3.91
CA ARG A 138 0.49 0.05 -5.14
C ARG A 138 -0.70 1.00 -5.13
N ALA A 139 -1.83 0.56 -4.60
CA ALA A 139 -3.01 1.40 -4.45
C ALA A 139 -2.77 2.57 -3.49
N LEU A 140 -2.12 2.33 -2.33
CA LEU A 140 -1.71 3.37 -1.38
C LEU A 140 -0.66 4.31 -1.97
N ALA A 141 0.20 3.81 -2.84
CA ALA A 141 1.23 4.59 -3.54
C ALA A 141 0.71 5.33 -4.78
N GLY A 142 -0.61 5.52 -4.93
CA GLY A 142 -1.23 6.35 -5.97
C GLY A 142 -1.51 5.64 -7.30
N ARG A 143 -1.39 4.31 -7.38
CA ARG A 143 -1.87 3.54 -8.54
C ARG A 143 -3.37 3.31 -8.46
N SER A 144 -3.99 2.95 -9.59
CA SER A 144 -5.41 2.61 -9.61
C SER A 144 -5.69 1.44 -8.65
N ARG A 145 -6.71 1.59 -7.81
CA ARG A 145 -7.09 0.59 -6.82
C ARG A 145 -7.82 -0.57 -7.52
N THR A 146 -7.26 -1.77 -7.43
CA THR A 146 -7.87 -3.00 -7.92
C THR A 146 -8.88 -3.55 -6.88
N SER A 147 -9.77 -4.46 -7.30
CA SER A 147 -10.66 -5.17 -6.36
C SER A 147 -9.87 -5.97 -5.33
N LEU A 148 -8.73 -6.53 -5.72
CA LEU A 148 -7.82 -7.26 -4.84
C LEU A 148 -7.21 -6.32 -3.79
N ALA A 149 -6.74 -5.14 -4.19
CA ALA A 149 -6.23 -4.14 -3.26
C ALA A 149 -7.31 -3.69 -2.27
N THR A 150 -8.54 -3.48 -2.74
CA THR A 150 -9.68 -3.13 -1.89
C THR A 150 -9.96 -4.24 -0.87
N ALA A 151 -10.01 -5.50 -1.30
CA ALA A 151 -10.24 -6.66 -0.43
C ALA A 151 -9.17 -6.79 0.68
N VAL A 152 -7.90 -6.49 0.36
CA VAL A 152 -6.82 -6.50 1.36
C VAL A 152 -6.95 -5.35 2.34
N LEU A 153 -7.18 -4.13 1.84
CA LEU A 153 -7.31 -2.95 2.70
C LEU A 153 -8.55 -3.04 3.60
N ASP A 154 -9.66 -3.57 3.10
CA ASP A 154 -10.89 -3.83 3.86
C ASP A 154 -10.65 -4.90 4.94
N GLY A 155 -10.03 -6.03 4.58
CA GLY A 155 -9.70 -7.09 5.54
C GLY A 155 -8.78 -6.63 6.67
N LEU A 156 -7.92 -5.63 6.43
CA LEU A 156 -7.10 -4.98 7.45
C LEU A 156 -7.80 -3.79 8.14
N GLU A 157 -9.10 -3.58 7.88
CA GLU A 157 -9.91 -2.50 8.45
C GLU A 157 -9.31 -1.10 8.21
N LEU A 158 -8.67 -0.91 7.05
CA LEU A 158 -8.01 0.35 6.67
C LEU A 158 -8.92 1.28 5.85
N LEU A 159 -10.13 0.83 5.50
CA LEU A 159 -11.10 1.59 4.71
C LEU A 159 -12.33 1.96 5.53
N ASP A 160 -12.88 3.15 5.28
CA ASP A 160 -14.21 3.52 5.76
C ASP A 160 -15.33 3.00 4.84
N GLU A 161 -16.60 3.22 5.21
CA GLU A 161 -17.77 2.82 4.42
C GLU A 161 -17.80 3.42 3.00
N ALA A 162 -17.12 4.56 2.80
CA ALA A 162 -16.98 5.23 1.52
C ALA A 162 -15.72 4.77 0.74
N ASN A 163 -15.03 3.75 1.20
CA ASN A 163 -13.77 3.24 0.65
C ASN A 163 -12.58 4.23 0.71
N ASN A 164 -12.60 5.23 1.59
CA ASN A 164 -11.44 6.07 1.84
C ASN A 164 -10.49 5.40 2.83
N VAL A 165 -9.19 5.70 2.69
CA VAL A 165 -8.17 5.17 3.60
C VAL A 165 -8.23 5.89 4.94
N ARG A 166 -8.66 5.17 5.99
CA ARG A 166 -8.81 5.65 7.37
C ARG A 166 -8.09 4.71 8.36
N PRO A 167 -6.75 4.71 8.36
CA PRO A 167 -5.98 3.71 9.10
C PRO A 167 -6.27 3.73 10.60
N LEU A 168 -6.61 4.88 11.19
CA LEU A 168 -6.89 4.96 12.62
C LEU A 168 -8.22 4.30 13.05
N GLN A 169 -9.04 3.79 12.13
CA GLN A 169 -10.16 2.91 12.44
C GLN A 169 -9.69 1.47 12.68
N SER A 170 -8.61 1.06 12.02
CA SER A 170 -8.01 -0.26 12.15
C SER A 170 -7.39 -0.48 13.53
N PRO A 171 -7.69 -1.59 14.22
CA PRO A 171 -7.06 -1.94 15.49
C PRO A 171 -5.55 -2.15 15.34
N TYR A 172 -5.12 -2.67 14.18
CA TYR A 172 -3.71 -2.91 13.86
C TYR A 172 -2.92 -1.60 13.76
N ALA A 173 -3.45 -0.63 13.04
CA ALA A 173 -2.84 0.68 12.89
C ALA A 173 -2.84 1.47 14.21
N ARG A 174 -3.95 1.44 14.97
CA ARG A 174 -4.02 2.07 16.30
C ARG A 174 -2.97 1.53 17.24
N HIS A 175 -2.81 0.21 17.30
CA HIS A 175 -1.80 -0.41 18.15
C HIS A 175 -0.38 0.12 17.86
N ILE A 176 -0.03 0.28 16.59
CA ILE A 176 1.28 0.84 16.19
C ILE A 176 1.42 2.28 16.68
N ILE A 177 0.39 3.09 16.48
CA ILE A 177 0.38 4.49 16.92
C ILE A 177 0.46 4.60 18.44
N ASP A 178 -0.33 3.80 19.17
CA ASP A 178 -0.31 3.80 20.64
C ASP A 178 1.07 3.43 21.20
N ARG A 179 1.73 2.43 20.59
CA ARG A 179 3.10 2.05 20.96
C ARG A 179 4.11 3.14 20.68
N LEU A 180 3.99 3.80 19.53
CA LEU A 180 4.86 4.94 19.20
C LEU A 180 4.66 6.11 20.17
N GLN A 181 3.40 6.44 20.50
CA GLN A 181 3.06 7.51 21.43
C GLN A 181 3.51 7.19 22.87
N ALA A 182 3.39 5.94 23.30
CA ALA A 182 3.84 5.49 24.63
C ALA A 182 5.35 5.68 24.85
N LYS A 183 6.14 5.76 23.78
CA LYS A 183 7.58 6.05 23.87
C LYS A 183 7.90 7.52 24.16
N GLY A 184 6.98 8.42 23.83
CA GLY A 184 7.16 9.87 24.03
C GLY A 184 7.62 10.60 22.77
N ALA A 185 7.57 11.92 22.85
CA ALA A 185 7.87 12.80 21.75
C ALA A 185 9.33 12.66 21.27
N GLY A 186 9.53 12.55 19.97
CA GLY A 186 10.84 12.42 19.35
C GLY A 186 11.50 11.03 19.45
N GLN A 187 10.85 10.08 20.10
CA GLN A 187 11.31 8.70 20.17
C GLN A 187 10.88 7.90 18.92
N VAL A 188 11.54 6.79 18.71
CA VAL A 188 11.29 5.90 17.57
C VAL A 188 10.85 4.52 18.05
N LEU A 189 10.06 3.81 17.23
CA LEU A 189 9.71 2.42 17.45
C LEU A 189 10.50 1.56 16.45
N ASN A 190 11.41 0.74 16.96
CA ASN A 190 12.22 -0.14 16.13
C ASN A 190 11.41 -1.36 15.69
N ARG A 191 11.83 -1.96 14.56
CA ARG A 191 11.19 -3.15 14.02
C ARG A 191 11.11 -4.30 15.03
N ASP A 192 12.20 -4.58 15.74
CA ASP A 192 12.29 -5.69 16.69
C ASP A 192 11.39 -5.51 17.91
N GLU A 193 10.88 -4.32 18.15
CA GLU A 193 9.90 -4.06 19.19
C GLU A 193 8.46 -4.37 18.74
N LEU A 194 8.22 -4.35 17.42
CA LEU A 194 6.91 -4.62 16.84
C LEU A 194 6.79 -6.06 16.31
N MET A 195 7.89 -6.61 15.82
CA MET A 195 7.94 -7.89 15.11
C MET A 195 8.75 -8.93 15.90
N GLU A 196 8.26 -10.16 15.91
CA GLU A 196 8.98 -11.32 16.41
C GLU A 196 9.30 -12.31 15.27
N ARG A 197 10.41 -13.01 15.39
CA ARG A 197 10.82 -14.05 14.45
C ARG A 197 10.57 -15.42 15.05
N ILE A 198 9.70 -16.20 14.41
CA ILE A 198 9.33 -17.53 14.86
C ILE A 198 10.02 -18.55 13.97
N ALA A 199 10.73 -19.50 14.61
CA ALA A 199 11.28 -20.65 13.91
C ALA A 199 10.13 -21.57 13.45
N ALA A 200 10.03 -21.82 12.15
CA ALA A 200 9.16 -22.82 11.57
C ALA A 200 9.99 -23.91 10.88
N GLU A 201 9.40 -25.10 10.67
CA GLU A 201 10.12 -26.28 10.13
C GLU A 201 10.72 -26.03 8.73
N ILE A 202 10.08 -25.20 7.91
CA ILE A 202 10.53 -24.93 6.54
C ILE A 202 11.33 -23.63 6.48
N GLU A 203 10.77 -22.52 6.97
CA GLU A 203 11.41 -21.20 7.00
C GLU A 203 10.85 -20.36 8.14
N PRO A 204 11.70 -19.56 8.81
CA PRO A 204 11.23 -18.68 9.87
C PRO A 204 10.22 -17.66 9.34
N ILE A 205 9.23 -17.35 10.16
CA ILE A 205 8.16 -16.39 9.84
C ILE A 205 8.32 -15.19 10.76
N ASP A 206 8.36 -13.99 10.17
CA ASP A 206 8.30 -12.73 10.92
C ASP A 206 6.83 -12.31 11.04
N ARG A 207 6.38 -12.09 12.26
CA ARG A 207 5.00 -11.65 12.55
C ARG A 207 4.95 -10.58 13.64
N ASP A 208 3.87 -9.81 13.67
CA ASP A 208 3.57 -8.89 14.75
C ASP A 208 3.31 -9.63 16.07
N VAL A 209 3.83 -9.04 17.17
CA VAL A 209 3.80 -9.67 18.51
C VAL A 209 2.37 -9.81 19.06
N ARG A 210 1.45 -8.89 18.71
CA ARG A 210 0.10 -8.87 19.29
C ARG A 210 -0.94 -9.62 18.45
N PHE A 211 -1.07 -9.24 17.19
CA PHE A 211 -2.12 -9.75 16.29
C PHE A 211 -1.65 -10.92 15.44
N HIS A 212 -0.36 -11.24 15.52
CA HIS A 212 0.30 -12.29 14.74
C HIS A 212 0.22 -12.05 13.22
N LEU A 213 0.12 -10.78 12.81
CA LEU A 213 0.16 -10.39 11.41
C LEU A 213 1.52 -10.72 10.82
N GLU A 214 1.55 -11.36 9.68
CA GLU A 214 2.79 -11.54 8.93
C GLU A 214 3.32 -10.20 8.43
N SER A 215 4.62 -10.16 8.23
CA SER A 215 5.37 -8.93 7.91
C SER A 215 4.82 -8.19 6.68
N GLU A 216 4.24 -8.90 5.71
CA GLU A 216 3.65 -8.33 4.51
C GLU A 216 2.38 -7.53 4.83
N TRP A 217 1.53 -8.02 5.75
CA TRP A 217 0.35 -7.28 6.21
C TRP A 217 0.73 -6.08 7.06
N VAL A 218 1.74 -6.24 7.93
CA VAL A 218 2.28 -5.12 8.71
C VAL A 218 2.81 -4.03 7.77
N ALA A 219 3.49 -4.38 6.68
CA ALA A 219 3.96 -3.41 5.69
C ALA A 219 2.80 -2.61 5.04
N VAL A 220 1.66 -3.26 4.76
CA VAL A 220 0.46 -2.58 4.23
C VAL A 220 -0.10 -1.60 5.28
N VAL A 221 -0.22 -2.03 6.54
CA VAL A 221 -0.72 -1.17 7.63
C VAL A 221 0.21 0.03 7.84
N LEU A 222 1.53 -0.18 7.87
CA LEU A 222 2.52 0.89 7.98
C LEU A 222 2.42 1.88 6.82
N LEU A 223 2.28 1.38 5.59
CA LEU A 223 2.16 2.25 4.43
C LEU A 223 0.85 3.03 4.42
N ALA A 224 -0.25 2.47 4.94
CA ALA A 224 -1.50 3.20 5.14
C ALA A 224 -1.34 4.36 6.14
N LEU A 225 -0.59 4.13 7.23
CA LEU A 225 -0.24 5.19 8.20
C LEU A 225 0.67 6.26 7.59
N VAL A 226 1.65 5.87 6.75
CA VAL A 226 2.48 6.82 5.98
C VAL A 226 1.62 7.64 5.01
N TYR A 227 0.76 6.98 4.24
CA TYR A 227 -0.17 7.64 3.31
C TYR A 227 -1.04 8.69 4.00
N HIS A 228 -1.56 8.35 5.19
CA HIS A 228 -2.39 9.26 5.99
C HIS A 228 -1.54 10.33 6.73
N GLY A 229 -0.21 10.16 6.79
CA GLY A 229 0.72 11.11 7.42
C GLY A 229 0.80 10.99 8.93
N ASP A 230 0.48 9.84 9.50
CA ASP A 230 0.55 9.60 10.95
C ASP A 230 1.95 9.15 11.39
N ILE A 231 2.75 8.59 10.46
CA ILE A 231 4.12 8.15 10.71
C ILE A 231 5.05 8.48 9.56
N GLU A 232 6.35 8.50 9.83
CA GLU A 232 7.42 8.33 8.86
C GLU A 232 8.04 6.95 9.06
N LEU A 233 8.29 6.23 7.95
CA LEU A 233 8.85 4.89 7.91
C LEU A 233 10.27 4.92 7.37
N GLU A 234 11.26 4.51 8.17
CA GLU A 234 12.64 4.39 7.73
C GLU A 234 12.98 2.94 7.38
N LEU A 235 13.45 2.73 6.15
CA LEU A 235 13.85 1.42 5.64
C LEU A 235 15.31 1.09 5.97
N GLN A 236 15.74 -0.17 5.76
CA GLN A 236 17.10 -0.63 6.05
C GLN A 236 18.17 0.17 5.30
N ASN A 237 17.91 0.61 4.07
CA ASN A 237 18.80 1.44 3.26
C ASN A 237 18.79 2.94 3.66
N ARG A 238 18.22 3.28 4.83
CA ARG A 238 18.05 4.65 5.34
C ARG A 238 17.16 5.55 4.47
N VAL A 239 16.43 4.99 3.55
CA VAL A 239 15.37 5.72 2.84
C VAL A 239 14.21 5.92 3.81
N THR A 240 13.75 7.16 3.96
CA THR A 240 12.55 7.49 4.74
C THR A 240 11.38 7.69 3.79
N LEU A 241 10.28 7.00 4.07
CA LEU A 241 8.99 7.20 3.42
C LEU A 241 8.12 8.06 4.35
N ASP A 242 7.62 9.14 3.80
CA ASP A 242 6.62 10.03 4.38
C ASP A 242 5.43 10.19 3.41
N ALA A 243 4.39 10.90 3.79
CA ALA A 243 3.24 11.10 2.92
C ALA A 243 3.57 11.81 1.59
N GLY A 244 4.63 12.62 1.56
CA GLY A 244 5.11 13.30 0.36
C GLY A 244 5.86 12.37 -0.61
N SER A 245 6.40 11.26 -0.10
CA SER A 245 7.23 10.30 -0.85
C SER A 245 6.62 8.90 -0.95
N VAL A 246 5.38 8.70 -0.49
CA VAL A 246 4.68 7.40 -0.46
C VAL A 246 4.62 6.72 -1.83
N GLU A 247 4.57 7.49 -2.91
CA GLU A 247 4.54 7.00 -4.29
C GLU A 247 5.77 6.14 -4.65
N ARG A 248 6.90 6.35 -3.96
CA ARG A 248 8.12 5.55 -4.15
C ARG A 248 7.92 4.09 -3.74
N ALA A 249 6.98 3.80 -2.84
CA ALA A 249 6.66 2.44 -2.43
C ALA A 249 6.13 1.59 -3.61
N ALA A 250 5.53 2.18 -4.65
CA ALA A 250 5.06 1.46 -5.83
C ALA A 250 6.18 0.76 -6.62
N THR A 251 7.43 1.18 -6.46
CA THR A 251 8.61 0.64 -7.14
C THR A 251 9.44 -0.28 -6.25
N MET A 252 9.07 -0.46 -4.99
CA MET A 252 9.72 -1.33 -4.02
C MET A 252 9.03 -2.70 -4.00
N THR A 253 9.69 -3.69 -3.42
CA THR A 253 9.07 -4.98 -3.12
C THR A 253 8.38 -4.91 -1.75
N VAL A 254 7.42 -5.80 -1.50
CA VAL A 254 6.79 -5.88 -0.18
C VAL A 254 7.80 -6.31 0.90
N GLU A 255 8.78 -7.12 0.52
CA GLU A 255 9.87 -7.55 1.39
C GLU A 255 10.76 -6.37 1.83
N ASP A 256 11.06 -5.44 0.93
CA ASP A 256 11.82 -4.23 1.27
C ASP A 256 11.07 -3.37 2.30
N LEU A 257 9.74 -3.25 2.14
CA LEU A 257 8.88 -2.53 3.07
C LEU A 257 8.74 -3.27 4.41
N ALA A 258 8.57 -4.59 4.37
CA ALA A 258 8.47 -5.45 5.55
C ALA A 258 9.78 -5.49 6.37
N ALA A 259 10.92 -5.28 5.70
CA ALA A 259 12.22 -5.16 6.33
C ALA A 259 12.51 -3.74 6.86
N PHE A 260 11.49 -2.95 7.19
CA PHE A 260 11.68 -1.60 7.74
C PHE A 260 12.62 -1.62 8.96
N ARG A 261 13.27 -0.50 9.22
CA ARG A 261 14.20 -0.34 10.34
C ARG A 261 13.49 0.22 11.58
N LEU A 262 12.80 1.34 11.40
CA LEU A 262 12.11 2.04 12.49
C LEU A 262 10.95 2.88 11.96
N ILE A 263 10.07 3.23 12.89
CA ILE A 263 8.93 4.11 12.71
C ILE A 263 9.12 5.32 13.62
N LYS A 264 8.82 6.50 13.15
CA LYS A 264 8.87 7.74 13.92
C LYS A 264 7.65 8.61 13.69
N SER A 265 7.37 9.48 14.65
CA SER A 265 6.31 10.49 14.50
C SER A 265 6.69 11.47 13.41
N PRO A 266 5.75 11.88 12.53
CA PRO A 266 6.03 12.84 11.48
C PRO A 266 6.33 14.21 12.09
N ARG A 267 7.17 14.98 11.40
CA ARG A 267 7.36 16.40 11.69
C ARG A 267 6.18 17.16 11.06
N GLY A 268 5.03 17.10 11.72
CA GLY A 268 3.81 17.71 11.20
C GLY A 268 3.82 19.23 11.25
N VAL A 269 3.18 19.84 10.26
CA VAL A 269 2.89 21.28 10.21
C VAL A 269 1.72 21.58 11.15
N PRO A 270 1.77 22.66 11.95
CA PRO A 270 0.66 23.04 12.83
C PRO A 270 -0.63 23.29 12.05
N VAL A 271 -1.77 22.88 12.61
CA VAL A 271 -3.10 23.11 12.02
C VAL A 271 -3.35 24.62 11.76
N SER A 272 -2.73 25.50 12.53
CA SER A 272 -2.80 26.94 12.31
C SER A 272 -2.26 27.37 10.94
N LEU A 273 -1.23 26.70 10.42
CA LEU A 273 -0.69 26.97 9.10
C LEU A 273 -1.67 26.50 7.99
N TRP A 274 -2.33 25.37 8.17
CA TRP A 274 -3.36 24.93 7.23
C TRP A 274 -4.54 25.92 7.16
N VAL A 275 -4.94 26.43 8.34
CA VAL A 275 -5.98 27.47 8.42
C VAL A 275 -5.57 28.69 7.60
N GLN A 276 -4.34 29.18 7.75
CA GLN A 276 -3.83 30.32 6.99
C GLN A 276 -3.81 30.06 5.47
N ILE A 277 -3.37 28.87 5.03
CA ILE A 277 -3.39 28.49 3.62
C ILE A 277 -4.82 28.48 3.07
N PHE A 278 -5.78 27.92 3.82
CA PHE A 278 -7.17 27.86 3.40
C PHE A 278 -7.80 29.26 3.33
N GLU A 279 -7.57 30.09 4.35
CA GLU A 279 -8.03 31.49 4.36
C GLU A 279 -7.46 32.29 3.19
N ALA A 280 -6.16 32.14 2.90
CA ALA A 280 -5.49 32.82 1.80
C ALA A 280 -6.06 32.42 0.42
N LEU A 281 -6.46 31.18 0.25
CA LEU A 281 -7.07 30.68 -0.99
C LEU A 281 -8.60 30.82 -1.00
N GLY A 282 -9.20 31.51 -0.02
CA GLY A 282 -10.64 31.72 0.09
C GLY A 282 -11.43 30.45 0.40
N LEU A 283 -10.77 29.42 0.96
CA LEU A 283 -11.39 28.17 1.36
C LEU A 283 -11.88 28.23 2.82
N PRO A 284 -12.98 27.52 3.17
CA PRO A 284 -13.48 27.50 4.54
C PRO A 284 -12.47 26.86 5.51
N PRO A 285 -11.92 27.59 6.50
CA PRO A 285 -10.92 27.05 7.42
C PRO A 285 -11.50 25.99 8.38
N GLY A 286 -12.83 25.89 8.50
CA GLY A 286 -13.50 24.83 9.25
C GLY A 286 -13.19 23.44 8.75
N GLN A 287 -13.03 23.26 7.44
CA GLN A 287 -12.75 21.97 6.80
C GLN A 287 -11.41 21.34 7.23
N VAL A 288 -10.42 22.15 7.63
CA VAL A 288 -9.15 21.60 8.16
C VAL A 288 -9.15 21.45 9.67
N LYS A 289 -9.97 22.23 10.38
CA LYS A 289 -10.11 22.10 11.84
C LYS A 289 -10.86 20.82 12.21
N ASN A 290 -11.90 20.46 11.46
CA ASN A 290 -12.66 19.23 11.67
C ASN A 290 -11.97 18.04 10.99
N PRO A 291 -11.52 16.99 11.72
CA PRO A 291 -10.88 15.82 11.14
C PRO A 291 -11.70 15.11 10.06
N ASP A 292 -13.04 15.07 10.21
CA ASP A 292 -13.94 14.37 9.28
C ASP A 292 -14.13 15.09 7.94
N GLU A 293 -13.89 16.42 7.93
CA GLU A 293 -14.03 17.26 6.74
C GLU A 293 -12.72 17.48 5.98
N ARG A 294 -11.58 17.04 6.53
CA ARG A 294 -10.25 17.30 5.95
C ARG A 294 -10.07 16.76 4.54
N GLU A 295 -10.67 15.61 4.23
CA GLU A 295 -10.60 15.06 2.88
C GLU A 295 -11.34 15.92 1.87
N ALA A 296 -12.55 16.37 2.22
CA ALA A 296 -13.30 17.32 1.40
C ALA A 296 -12.53 18.65 1.23
N GLY A 297 -11.88 19.09 2.31
CA GLY A 297 -10.99 20.26 2.30
C GLY A 297 -9.83 20.11 1.32
N VAL A 298 -9.14 18.96 1.33
CA VAL A 298 -8.02 18.68 0.40
C VAL A 298 -8.52 18.66 -1.06
N GLN A 299 -9.68 18.08 -1.34
CA GLN A 299 -10.26 18.10 -2.69
C GLN A 299 -10.61 19.55 -3.15
N ALA A 300 -11.14 20.36 -2.24
CA ALA A 300 -11.39 21.77 -2.51
C ALA A 300 -10.08 22.53 -2.78
N LEU A 301 -9.03 22.27 -1.98
CA LEU A 301 -7.70 22.85 -2.15
C LEU A 301 -7.12 22.52 -3.53
N MET A 302 -7.13 21.23 -3.93
CA MET A 302 -6.64 20.81 -5.26
C MET A 302 -7.32 21.56 -6.40
N ARG A 303 -8.64 21.69 -6.34
CA ARG A 303 -9.41 22.41 -7.36
C ARG A 303 -9.01 23.88 -7.43
N VAL A 304 -8.98 24.57 -6.28
CA VAL A 304 -8.65 26.01 -6.23
C VAL A 304 -7.20 26.24 -6.66
N VAL A 305 -6.26 25.40 -6.22
CA VAL A 305 -4.85 25.50 -6.67
C VAL A 305 -4.75 25.36 -8.19
N GLY A 306 -5.47 24.42 -8.80
CA GLY A 306 -5.49 24.27 -10.26
C GLY A 306 -6.06 25.51 -10.98
N GLU A 307 -7.18 26.05 -10.52
CA GLU A 307 -7.80 27.26 -11.07
C GLU A 307 -6.88 28.49 -10.92
N GLU A 308 -6.26 28.66 -9.76
CA GLU A 308 -5.32 29.77 -9.50
C GLU A 308 -4.04 29.63 -10.32
N GLN A 309 -3.48 28.43 -10.52
CA GLN A 309 -2.33 28.23 -11.39
C GLN A 309 -2.60 28.67 -12.83
N GLU A 310 -3.76 28.36 -13.38
CA GLU A 310 -4.16 28.83 -14.71
C GLU A 310 -4.32 30.35 -14.75
N ARG A 311 -4.90 30.93 -13.68
CA ARG A 311 -5.06 32.39 -13.58
C ARG A 311 -3.71 33.11 -13.54
N VAL A 312 -2.80 32.63 -12.69
CA VAL A 312 -1.44 33.19 -12.52
C VAL A 312 -0.63 33.05 -13.80
N ALA A 313 -0.69 31.89 -14.48
CA ALA A 313 0.00 31.71 -15.76
C ALA A 313 -0.47 32.71 -16.83
N ARG A 314 -1.79 32.96 -16.92
CA ARG A 314 -2.35 33.96 -17.82
C ARG A 314 -1.93 35.38 -17.44
N LEU A 315 -1.90 35.68 -16.14
CA LEU A 315 -1.46 36.99 -15.64
C LEU A 315 0.05 37.22 -15.92
N GLU A 316 0.90 36.24 -15.63
CA GLU A 316 2.33 36.32 -15.92
C GLU A 316 2.61 36.55 -17.42
N ALA A 317 1.90 35.81 -18.29
CA ALA A 317 2.00 35.99 -19.73
C ALA A 317 1.61 37.42 -20.16
N ARG A 318 0.51 37.95 -19.61
CA ARG A 318 0.06 39.33 -19.89
C ARG A 318 1.04 40.40 -19.41
N LEU A 319 1.61 40.20 -18.21
CA LEU A 319 2.62 41.13 -17.66
C LEU A 319 3.94 41.08 -18.45
N THR A 320 4.29 39.89 -18.97
CA THR A 320 5.52 39.70 -19.74
C THR A 320 5.42 40.20 -21.18
N GLN A 321 4.25 39.97 -21.81
CA GLN A 321 4.02 40.33 -23.22
C GLN A 321 3.46 41.74 -23.41
N GLY A 322 3.05 42.38 -22.31
CA GLY A 322 2.26 43.60 -22.34
C GLY A 322 0.79 43.40 -22.75
N ILE A 323 -0.05 44.34 -22.40
CA ILE A 323 -1.46 44.36 -22.87
C ILE A 323 -1.49 45.20 -24.13
N GLN A 324 -1.77 44.58 -25.27
CA GLN A 324 -1.99 45.27 -26.53
C GLN A 324 -3.51 45.47 -26.74
N LEU A 325 -3.94 46.72 -26.97
CA LEU A 325 -5.25 47.09 -27.43
C LEU A 325 -5.11 47.69 -28.83
N TRP A 326 -5.75 47.10 -29.84
CA TRP A 326 -5.66 47.56 -31.25
C TRP A 326 -4.21 47.63 -31.80
N ASN A 327 -3.36 46.70 -31.44
CA ASN A 327 -1.92 46.67 -31.74
C ASN A 327 -1.07 47.80 -31.09
N GLU A 328 -1.64 48.55 -30.19
CA GLU A 328 -0.88 49.49 -29.34
C GLU A 328 -0.69 48.93 -27.95
N ALA A 329 0.52 48.93 -27.43
CA ALA A 329 0.81 48.49 -26.09
C ALA A 329 0.24 49.47 -25.08
N VAL A 330 -0.78 49.00 -24.30
CA VAL A 330 -1.44 49.82 -23.27
C VAL A 330 -0.60 49.97 -22.02
N PHE A 331 0.33 49.00 -21.80
CA PHE A 331 1.33 49.04 -20.74
C PHE A 331 2.70 48.75 -21.36
N THR A 332 3.46 49.79 -21.60
CA THR A 332 4.89 49.70 -21.85
C THR A 332 5.63 50.13 -20.58
N ASP A 333 6.84 49.63 -20.38
CA ASP A 333 7.75 50.08 -19.33
C ASP A 333 8.17 51.55 -19.50
N VAL A 334 7.26 52.43 -19.84
CA VAL A 334 7.53 53.86 -19.91
C VAL A 334 7.39 54.39 -18.49
N ALA A 335 8.52 54.60 -17.85
CA ALA A 335 8.63 55.59 -16.80
C ALA A 335 7.92 56.85 -17.34
N ILE A 336 6.76 57.18 -16.76
CA ILE A 336 6.10 58.48 -17.02
C ILE A 336 7.12 59.51 -16.49
N GLN A 337 7.95 60.04 -17.36
CA GLN A 337 8.65 61.27 -17.12
C GLN A 337 7.58 62.36 -17.06
N THR A 338 7.21 62.73 -15.83
CA THR A 338 6.44 63.95 -15.60
C THR A 338 7.35 65.13 -16.04
N GLN A 339 7.15 65.53 -17.26
CA GLN A 339 7.56 66.87 -17.64
C GLN A 339 6.64 67.89 -16.92
N ASP A 340 7.31 68.67 -16.11
CA ASP A 340 6.93 70.02 -15.61
C ASP A 340 5.65 70.21 -14.80
N GLY A 341 5.89 70.44 -13.53
CA GLY A 341 5.37 71.53 -12.70
C GLY A 341 3.94 72.02 -12.89
N ASP A 342 3.04 71.58 -11.99
CA ASP A 342 2.33 72.50 -11.11
C ASP A 342 1.62 71.75 -9.98
N VAL A 343 1.81 72.31 -8.80
CA VAL A 343 1.19 71.85 -7.54
C VAL A 343 -0.19 72.48 -7.45
N LEU A 344 -1.22 71.65 -7.38
CA LEU A 344 -2.44 72.04 -6.66
C LEU A 344 -3.33 70.81 -6.39
N GLY A 345 -3.56 70.52 -5.11
CA GLY A 345 -4.65 69.66 -4.68
C GLY A 345 -4.22 68.30 -4.12
N SER A 346 -4.36 68.19 -2.83
CA SER A 346 -4.11 67.07 -1.94
C SER A 346 -4.95 65.84 -2.27
N GLU A 347 -4.54 65.04 -3.22
CA GLU A 347 -4.78 63.61 -3.27
C GLU A 347 -3.51 62.99 -3.85
N ARG A 348 -2.83 62.21 -3.04
CA ARG A 348 -1.66 61.41 -3.52
C ARG A 348 -2.22 60.54 -4.67
N PRO A 349 -1.73 60.72 -5.92
CA PRO A 349 -2.08 59.77 -6.96
C PRO A 349 -1.55 58.41 -6.49
N ARG A 350 -2.44 57.42 -6.46
CA ARG A 350 -2.00 56.05 -6.35
C ARG A 350 -1.16 55.80 -7.59
N VAL A 351 0.16 55.75 -7.40
CA VAL A 351 1.06 55.36 -8.47
C VAL A 351 0.68 53.97 -8.90
N PRO A 352 0.26 53.76 -10.15
CA PRO A 352 -0.04 52.40 -10.60
C PRO A 352 1.27 51.60 -10.47
N LEU A 353 1.18 50.48 -9.78
CA LEU A 353 2.28 49.54 -9.68
C LEU A 353 2.78 49.21 -11.10
N SER A 354 4.07 49.35 -11.34
CA SER A 354 4.63 49.03 -12.65
C SER A 354 4.58 47.51 -12.88
N ASN A 355 4.51 47.08 -14.14
CA ASN A 355 4.62 45.66 -14.48
C ASN A 355 5.86 44.99 -13.89
N LEU A 356 6.96 45.79 -13.73
CA LEU A 356 8.20 45.32 -13.11
C LEU A 356 8.07 45.07 -11.63
N ASP A 357 7.18 45.79 -10.91
CA ASP A 357 6.93 45.57 -9.49
C ASP A 357 5.97 44.37 -9.25
N LEU A 358 5.03 44.15 -10.16
CA LEU A 358 4.03 43.07 -10.05
C LEU A 358 4.59 41.71 -10.47
N LEU A 359 5.49 41.67 -11.43
CA LEU A 359 6.01 40.38 -11.97
C LEU A 359 6.74 39.52 -10.94
N PRO A 360 7.54 40.06 -10.03
CA PRO A 360 8.14 39.29 -8.94
C PRO A 360 7.06 38.69 -8.02
N CYS A 361 6.07 39.47 -7.60
CA CYS A 361 4.98 39.00 -6.74
C CYS A 361 4.18 37.87 -7.40
N VAL A 362 3.87 38.01 -8.70
CA VAL A 362 3.16 36.98 -9.47
C VAL A 362 3.98 35.69 -9.57
N ARG A 363 5.30 35.78 -9.74
CA ARG A 363 6.19 34.63 -9.78
C ARG A 363 6.31 33.95 -8.41
N GLU A 364 6.34 34.72 -7.33
CA GLU A 364 6.38 34.21 -5.98
C GLU A 364 5.09 33.49 -5.61
N TYR A 365 3.93 34.06 -5.94
CA TYR A 365 2.64 33.40 -5.78
C TYR A 365 2.53 32.12 -6.64
N LYS A 366 3.03 32.13 -7.87
CA LYS A 366 3.11 30.96 -8.73
C LYS A 366 3.94 29.83 -8.07
N ARG A 367 5.08 30.17 -7.48
CA ARG A 367 5.93 29.23 -6.75
C ARG A 367 5.18 28.64 -5.56
N PHE A 368 4.51 29.47 -4.77
CA PHE A 368 3.66 28.99 -3.67
C PHE A 368 2.60 28.01 -4.13
N LEU A 369 1.87 28.29 -5.21
CA LEU A 369 0.89 27.37 -5.77
C LEU A 369 1.53 26.06 -6.27
N GLN A 370 2.75 26.08 -6.79
CA GLN A 370 3.48 24.89 -7.20
C GLN A 370 3.84 24.00 -6.01
N GLU A 371 4.17 24.58 -4.85
CA GLU A 371 4.41 23.83 -3.61
C GLU A 371 3.11 23.15 -3.09
N LEU A 372 1.94 23.74 -3.34
CA LEU A 372 0.66 23.16 -2.96
C LEU A 372 0.13 22.12 -3.94
N GLN A 373 0.56 22.13 -5.20
CA GLN A 373 0.08 21.23 -6.26
C GLN A 373 0.17 19.74 -5.92
N PRO A 374 1.24 19.22 -5.26
CA PRO A 374 1.35 17.82 -4.92
C PRO A 374 0.40 17.36 -3.82
N ILE A 375 -0.29 18.29 -3.12
CA ILE A 375 -1.13 17.99 -1.97
C ILE A 375 -2.47 17.45 -2.45
N ASN A 376 -2.57 16.13 -2.57
CA ASN A 376 -3.79 15.42 -2.96
C ASN A 376 -4.32 14.48 -1.87
N THR A 377 -3.71 14.48 -0.70
CA THR A 377 -4.13 13.70 0.47
C THR A 377 -3.96 14.49 1.75
N VAL A 378 -4.72 14.13 2.79
CA VAL A 378 -4.57 14.71 4.13
C VAL A 378 -3.16 14.46 4.68
N GLY A 379 -2.55 13.32 4.36
CA GLY A 379 -1.18 13.02 4.75
C GLY A 379 -0.16 13.98 4.15
N LYS A 380 -0.28 14.29 2.85
CA LYS A 380 0.59 15.28 2.19
C LYS A 380 0.42 16.68 2.78
N LEU A 381 -0.84 17.08 3.10
CA LEU A 381 -1.10 18.34 3.79
C LEU A 381 -0.42 18.38 5.19
N ARG A 382 -0.48 17.29 5.94
CA ARG A 382 0.18 17.17 7.26
C ARG A 382 1.70 17.30 7.19
N ASN A 383 2.31 16.84 6.12
CA ASN A 383 3.77 16.84 5.93
C ASN A 383 4.27 17.97 5.02
N LEU A 384 3.44 18.97 4.79
CA LEU A 384 3.83 20.15 4.02
C LEU A 384 5.03 20.84 4.68
N ARG A 385 6.09 21.09 3.91
CA ARG A 385 7.34 21.67 4.40
C ARG A 385 7.47 23.18 4.15
N LEU A 386 6.36 23.88 3.99
CA LEU A 386 6.38 25.33 3.89
C LEU A 386 6.80 25.96 5.21
N GLY A 387 7.84 26.78 5.18
CA GLY A 387 8.21 27.62 6.31
C GLY A 387 7.17 28.73 6.51
N ALA A 388 6.94 29.16 7.76
CA ALA A 388 6.03 30.28 8.05
C ALA A 388 6.46 31.58 7.32
N THR A 389 7.73 31.77 7.09
CA THR A 389 8.32 32.90 6.33
C THR A 389 7.99 32.83 4.84
N GLU A 390 8.01 31.63 4.24
CA GLU A 390 7.68 31.45 2.83
C GLU A 390 6.18 31.65 2.56
N LEU A 391 5.34 31.25 3.50
CA LEU A 391 3.90 31.48 3.43
C LEU A 391 3.57 32.98 3.52
N HIS A 392 4.20 33.69 4.46
CA HIS A 392 3.95 35.12 4.68
C HIS A 392 4.39 35.95 3.47
N SER A 393 5.56 35.66 2.92
CA SER A 393 6.08 36.31 1.71
C SER A 393 5.21 36.07 0.47
N ALA A 394 4.56 34.91 0.37
CA ALA A 394 3.69 34.59 -0.77
C ALA A 394 2.28 35.20 -0.66
N LEU A 395 1.86 35.57 0.54
CA LEU A 395 0.51 36.08 0.83
C LEU A 395 0.45 37.60 0.95
N GLU A 396 1.59 38.30 1.22
CA GLU A 396 1.74 39.74 1.15
C GLU A 396 1.94 40.22 -0.32
#